data_78c45d887654ab909d303303118bcedf
#
_entry.id   78c45d887654ab909d303303118bcedf
#
_cell.length_a   1.000
_cell.length_b   1.000
_cell.length_c   1.000
_cell.angle_alpha   90.00
_cell.angle_beta   90.00
_cell.angle_gamma   90.00
#
_symmetry.space_group_name_H-M   'P 1'
#
loop_
_entity.id
_entity.type
_entity.pdbx_description
1 polymer ?
#
loop_
_entity_poly.entity_id
_entity_poly.type
_entity_poly.pdbx_seq_one_letter_code
_entity_poly.pdbx_strand_id
1 'polypeptide(L)'
;MSLDTGSGLDRSVDSLGDLFYPLYRLLFDDDGDFVGDVETKLVQARMATTVELYLSRALAVGVLLGGVLWALGTFVGYSLFAFGIVSPELFSTGARIPNETAVAVIEAVKVPAAIAIIGLVMGSIGFTTGFGTLIAIPYSRASSREREINMLLSDSISFMYALSVGGLNQLEILEAMARAEDTYGEVAREFQSIVQETEYFGTDYRNAIQQQAIETPSDDLSQFLTDMLSIVNSGGNM
;
A
#
# COMPACT_ATOMS: atom_id res chain seq x y z
N MET A 1 15.40 -26.60 -17.59
CA MET A 1 14.24 -26.08 -18.32
C MET A 1 13.33 -25.41 -17.30
N SER A 2 13.69 -24.20 -16.94
CA SER A 2 13.01 -23.37 -15.93
C SER A 2 11.85 -22.66 -16.63
N LEU A 3 10.61 -22.93 -16.20
CA LEU A 3 9.41 -22.28 -16.71
C LEU A 3 9.41 -20.82 -16.23
N ASP A 4 9.71 -19.93 -17.14
CA ASP A 4 9.62 -18.47 -16.98
C ASP A 4 8.14 -18.05 -17.02
N THR A 5 7.41 -18.31 -15.92
CA THR A 5 6.00 -17.94 -15.77
C THR A 5 5.81 -16.55 -15.13
N GLY A 6 6.89 -15.88 -14.72
CA GLY A 6 6.83 -14.55 -14.09
C GLY A 6 6.70 -13.38 -15.06
N SER A 7 7.34 -13.46 -16.22
CA SER A 7 7.47 -12.32 -17.15
C SER A 7 6.18 -11.90 -17.88
N GLY A 8 5.22 -12.80 -17.99
CA GLY A 8 3.96 -12.54 -18.71
C GLY A 8 2.92 -11.80 -17.87
N LEU A 9 2.85 -12.11 -16.57
CA LEU A 9 1.92 -11.48 -15.65
C LEU A 9 2.37 -10.05 -15.28
N ASP A 10 3.67 -9.84 -15.07
CA ASP A 10 4.22 -8.51 -14.78
C ASP A 10 3.97 -7.53 -15.92
N ARG A 11 4.21 -7.94 -17.19
CA ARG A 11 3.92 -7.09 -18.36
C ARG A 11 2.43 -6.73 -18.52
N SER A 12 1.54 -7.65 -18.18
CA SER A 12 0.09 -7.38 -18.27
C SER A 12 -0.37 -6.42 -17.18
N VAL A 13 0.22 -6.50 -16.00
CA VAL A 13 -0.09 -5.59 -14.88
C VAL A 13 0.48 -4.20 -15.11
N ASP A 14 1.65 -4.08 -15.73
CA ASP A 14 2.24 -2.80 -16.13
C ASP A 14 1.37 -2.10 -17.19
N SER A 15 0.92 -2.83 -18.21
CA SER A 15 0.04 -2.28 -19.24
C SER A 15 -1.34 -1.86 -18.71
N LEU A 16 -1.85 -2.50 -17.67
CA LEU A 16 -3.07 -2.10 -16.99
C LEU A 16 -2.86 -0.82 -16.18
N GLY A 17 -1.72 -0.67 -15.51
CA GLY A 17 -1.35 0.56 -14.80
C GLY A 17 -1.35 1.76 -15.73
N ASP A 18 -0.75 1.65 -16.91
CA ASP A 18 -0.69 2.71 -17.91
C ASP A 18 -2.08 3.09 -18.45
N LEU A 19 -2.97 2.11 -18.62
CA LEU A 19 -4.34 2.34 -19.08
C LEU A 19 -5.18 3.14 -18.06
N PHE A 20 -4.94 2.92 -16.78
CA PHE A 20 -5.68 3.58 -15.68
C PHE A 20 -4.99 4.83 -15.14
N TYR A 21 -3.82 5.21 -15.65
CA TYR A 21 -3.12 6.44 -15.27
C TYR A 21 -3.95 7.72 -15.44
N PRO A 22 -4.74 7.90 -16.55
CA PRO A 22 -5.62 9.06 -16.65
C PRO A 22 -6.70 9.12 -15.57
N LEU A 23 -7.18 7.95 -15.12
CA LEU A 23 -8.17 7.87 -14.04
C LEU A 23 -7.55 8.20 -12.68
N TYR A 24 -6.29 7.78 -12.45
CA TYR A 24 -5.53 8.18 -11.29
C TYR A 24 -5.44 9.70 -11.17
N ARG A 25 -5.01 10.41 -12.22
CA ARG A 25 -4.91 11.88 -12.23
C ARG A 25 -6.23 12.62 -12.06
N LEU A 26 -7.35 11.96 -12.34
CA LEU A 26 -8.69 12.53 -12.13
C LEU A 26 -9.16 12.39 -10.68
N LEU A 27 -8.76 11.32 -10.01
CA LEU A 27 -9.26 10.93 -8.68
C LEU A 27 -8.32 11.35 -7.54
N PHE A 28 -7.02 11.43 -7.80
CA PHE A 28 -6.00 11.73 -6.80
C PHE A 28 -5.25 13.00 -7.18
N ASP A 29 -4.99 13.81 -6.17
CA ASP A 29 -4.09 14.96 -6.26
C ASP A 29 -2.70 14.48 -5.82
N ASP A 30 -1.67 14.74 -6.63
CA ASP A 30 -0.30 14.30 -6.37
C ASP A 30 0.27 14.87 -5.05
N ASP A 31 -0.23 16.04 -4.63
CA ASP A 31 0.12 16.70 -3.35
C ASP A 31 -0.84 16.32 -2.21
N GLY A 32 -1.73 15.36 -2.41
CA GLY A 32 -2.73 14.95 -1.40
C GLY A 32 -2.11 14.14 -0.25
N ASP A 33 -2.56 14.39 0.98
CA ASP A 33 -2.12 13.67 2.19
C ASP A 33 -2.18 12.15 2.02
N PHE A 34 -3.22 11.62 1.35
CA PHE A 34 -3.36 10.19 1.09
C PHE A 34 -2.26 9.63 0.19
N VAL A 35 -1.90 10.37 -0.87
CA VAL A 35 -0.83 9.94 -1.80
C VAL A 35 0.50 9.95 -1.08
N GLY A 36 0.80 10.99 -0.29
CA GLY A 36 2.01 11.08 0.53
C GLY A 36 2.11 9.97 1.59
N ASP A 37 0.99 9.61 2.23
CA ASP A 37 0.96 8.48 3.18
C ASP A 37 1.26 7.15 2.50
N VAL A 38 0.66 6.88 1.34
CA VAL A 38 0.93 5.65 0.57
C VAL A 38 2.37 5.62 0.09
N GLU A 39 2.92 6.74 -0.39
CA GLU A 39 4.31 6.85 -0.79
C GLU A 39 5.25 6.51 0.36
N THR A 40 5.04 7.11 1.53
CA THR A 40 5.79 6.81 2.74
C THR A 40 5.74 5.32 3.08
N LYS A 41 4.55 4.70 3.00
CA LYS A 41 4.41 3.25 3.27
C LYS A 41 5.06 2.38 2.21
N LEU A 42 5.11 2.80 0.95
CA LEU A 42 5.85 2.09 -0.11
C LEU A 42 7.36 2.11 0.16
N VAL A 43 7.92 3.27 0.53
CA VAL A 43 9.33 3.41 0.93
C VAL A 43 9.62 2.54 2.15
N GLN A 44 8.83 2.67 3.22
CA GLN A 44 8.95 1.86 4.44
C GLN A 44 8.82 0.35 4.18
N ALA A 45 8.02 -0.06 3.19
CA ALA A 45 7.87 -1.45 2.77
C ALA A 45 8.99 -1.92 1.80
N ARG A 46 9.94 -1.06 1.44
CA ARG A 46 10.98 -1.29 0.41
C ARG A 46 10.40 -1.78 -0.92
N MET A 47 9.29 -1.20 -1.34
CA MET A 47 8.69 -1.50 -2.64
C MET A 47 9.25 -0.55 -3.70
N ALA A 48 10.01 -1.08 -4.65
CA ALA A 48 10.63 -0.32 -5.74
C ALA A 48 9.60 0.05 -6.83
N THR A 49 8.54 0.77 -6.43
CA THR A 49 7.45 1.19 -7.33
C THR A 49 7.03 2.61 -6.96
N THR A 50 6.82 3.46 -7.96
CA THR A 50 6.30 4.83 -7.72
C THR A 50 4.86 4.77 -7.25
N VAL A 51 4.45 5.77 -6.45
CA VAL A 51 3.11 5.83 -5.87
C VAL A 51 2.04 5.90 -6.96
N GLU A 52 2.29 6.64 -8.04
CA GLU A 52 1.34 6.78 -9.15
C GLU A 52 1.08 5.44 -9.84
N LEU A 53 2.15 4.67 -10.14
CA LEU A 53 2.03 3.37 -10.78
C LEU A 53 1.36 2.36 -9.84
N TYR A 54 1.65 2.42 -8.55
CA TYR A 54 1.03 1.55 -7.55
C TYR A 54 -0.46 1.82 -7.42
N LEU A 55 -0.86 3.09 -7.27
CA LEU A 55 -2.26 3.49 -7.14
C LEU A 55 -3.05 3.24 -8.44
N SER A 56 -2.44 3.46 -9.61
CA SER A 56 -3.10 3.15 -10.88
C SER A 56 -3.36 1.64 -11.04
N ARG A 57 -2.44 0.78 -10.60
CA ARG A 57 -2.64 -0.67 -10.55
C ARG A 57 -3.72 -1.06 -9.54
N ALA A 58 -3.75 -0.42 -8.36
CA ALA A 58 -4.78 -0.66 -7.36
C ALA A 58 -6.17 -0.29 -7.88
N LEU A 59 -6.28 0.86 -8.58
CA LEU A 59 -7.51 1.26 -9.26
C LEU A 59 -7.92 0.27 -10.35
N ALA A 60 -6.98 -0.18 -11.18
CA ALA A 60 -7.26 -1.16 -12.24
C ALA A 60 -7.86 -2.44 -11.67
N VAL A 61 -7.26 -3.00 -10.61
CA VAL A 61 -7.77 -4.20 -9.95
C VAL A 61 -9.12 -3.95 -9.28
N GLY A 62 -9.29 -2.81 -8.62
CA GLY A 62 -10.57 -2.41 -8.04
C GLY A 62 -11.69 -2.32 -9.08
N VAL A 63 -11.43 -1.65 -10.22
CA VAL A 63 -12.40 -1.51 -11.32
C VAL A 63 -12.70 -2.86 -11.97
N LEU A 64 -11.71 -3.71 -12.19
CA LEU A 64 -11.90 -5.04 -12.78
C LEU A 64 -12.75 -5.93 -11.87
N LEU A 65 -12.41 -6.02 -10.58
CA LEU A 65 -13.19 -6.79 -9.60
C LEU A 65 -14.58 -6.21 -9.41
N GLY A 66 -14.68 -4.88 -9.33
CA GLY A 66 -15.96 -4.18 -9.26
C GLY A 66 -16.84 -4.46 -10.48
N GLY A 67 -16.29 -4.42 -11.69
CA GLY A 67 -16.99 -4.72 -12.93
C GLY A 67 -17.47 -6.17 -13.02
N VAL A 68 -16.64 -7.13 -12.62
CA VAL A 68 -17.01 -8.55 -12.57
C VAL A 68 -18.14 -8.76 -11.56
N LEU A 69 -18.03 -8.24 -10.35
CA LEU A 69 -19.05 -8.38 -9.32
C LEU A 69 -20.33 -7.60 -9.66
N TRP A 70 -20.21 -6.46 -10.34
CA TRP A 70 -21.36 -5.74 -10.89
C TRP A 70 -22.13 -6.57 -11.91
N ALA A 71 -21.43 -7.22 -12.86
CA ALA A 71 -22.03 -8.08 -13.84
C ALA A 71 -22.68 -9.33 -13.20
N LEU A 72 -22.02 -9.94 -12.21
CA LEU A 72 -22.58 -11.04 -11.44
C LEU A 72 -23.79 -10.60 -10.62
N GLY A 73 -23.73 -9.46 -9.97
CA GLY A 73 -24.84 -8.90 -9.19
C GLY A 73 -26.06 -8.59 -10.05
N THR A 74 -25.88 -8.00 -11.24
CA THR A 74 -26.98 -7.79 -12.19
C THR A 74 -27.56 -9.10 -12.70
N PHE A 75 -26.73 -10.10 -12.98
CA PHE A 75 -27.19 -11.43 -13.40
C PHE A 75 -27.97 -12.13 -12.30
N VAL A 76 -27.49 -12.10 -11.07
CA VAL A 76 -28.21 -12.64 -9.89
C VAL A 76 -29.52 -11.88 -9.66
N GLY A 77 -29.50 -10.56 -9.70
CA GLY A 77 -30.70 -9.74 -9.59
C GLY A 77 -31.75 -10.10 -10.63
N TYR A 78 -31.33 -10.22 -11.90
CA TYR A 78 -32.23 -10.67 -12.98
C TYR A 78 -32.81 -12.07 -12.71
N SER A 79 -31.98 -13.00 -12.29
CA SER A 79 -32.40 -14.39 -12.01
C SER A 79 -33.40 -14.45 -10.87
N LEU A 80 -33.23 -13.68 -9.79
CA LEU A 80 -34.16 -13.64 -8.67
C LEU A 80 -35.58 -13.19 -9.08
N PHE A 81 -35.67 -12.22 -9.99
CA PHE A 81 -36.95 -11.78 -10.55
C PHE A 81 -37.51 -12.77 -11.58
N ALA A 82 -36.67 -13.32 -12.47
CA ALA A 82 -37.08 -14.25 -13.50
C ALA A 82 -37.64 -15.56 -12.96
N PHE A 83 -37.07 -16.06 -11.85
CA PHE A 83 -37.55 -17.26 -11.16
C PHE A 83 -38.68 -17.00 -10.13
N GLY A 84 -39.10 -15.72 -9.99
CA GLY A 84 -40.16 -15.34 -9.08
C GLY A 84 -39.82 -15.50 -7.59
N ILE A 85 -38.52 -15.57 -7.25
CA ILE A 85 -38.03 -15.64 -5.85
C ILE A 85 -38.32 -14.33 -5.14
N VAL A 86 -38.16 -13.22 -5.86
CA VAL A 86 -38.50 -11.85 -5.41
C VAL A 86 -39.66 -11.36 -6.23
N SER A 87 -40.81 -11.10 -5.57
CA SER A 87 -41.96 -10.53 -6.25
C SER A 87 -41.82 -9.00 -6.37
N PRO A 88 -42.21 -8.41 -7.52
CA PRO A 88 -42.19 -6.95 -7.71
C PRO A 88 -43.05 -6.18 -6.69
N GLU A 89 -44.00 -6.85 -6.04
CA GLU A 89 -44.87 -6.29 -5.03
C GLU A 89 -44.15 -5.84 -3.76
N LEU A 90 -42.99 -6.43 -3.43
CA LEU A 90 -42.14 -6.00 -2.32
C LEU A 90 -41.68 -4.53 -2.44
N PHE A 91 -41.64 -4.03 -3.66
CA PHE A 91 -41.25 -2.64 -3.96
C PHE A 91 -42.47 -1.74 -4.26
N SER A 92 -43.69 -2.18 -3.87
CA SER A 92 -44.88 -1.34 -4.02
C SER A 92 -44.82 -0.18 -3.05
N THR A 93 -44.68 1.02 -3.57
CA THR A 93 -44.76 2.27 -2.81
C THR A 93 -46.22 2.49 -2.48
N GLY A 94 -46.58 2.44 -1.20
CA GLY A 94 -47.96 2.78 -0.73
C GLY A 94 -48.33 4.24 -0.90
N ALA A 95 -47.58 5.03 -1.66
CA ALA A 95 -47.88 6.43 -1.95
C ALA A 95 -49.00 6.52 -3.01
N ARG A 96 -50.12 7.09 -2.65
CA ARG A 96 -51.18 7.51 -3.60
C ARG A 96 -50.65 8.59 -4.51
N ILE A 97 -50.15 8.20 -5.70
CA ILE A 97 -49.72 9.13 -6.73
C ILE A 97 -50.94 9.44 -7.60
N PRO A 98 -51.38 10.70 -7.69
CA PRO A 98 -52.64 11.03 -8.38
C PRO A 98 -52.58 11.01 -9.92
N ASN A 99 -51.45 10.58 -10.49
CA ASN A 99 -51.22 10.57 -11.94
C ASN A 99 -50.99 9.11 -12.45
N GLU A 100 -51.95 8.58 -13.20
CA GLU A 100 -51.91 7.21 -13.75
C GLU A 100 -50.68 6.95 -14.64
N THR A 101 -50.23 7.96 -15.38
CA THR A 101 -49.01 7.82 -16.23
C THR A 101 -47.76 7.73 -15.37
N ALA A 102 -47.67 8.44 -14.24
CA ALA A 102 -46.56 8.35 -13.32
C ALA A 102 -46.49 6.98 -12.64
N VAL A 103 -47.64 6.41 -12.29
CA VAL A 103 -47.72 5.06 -11.70
C VAL A 103 -47.22 4.01 -12.71
N ALA A 104 -47.65 4.08 -13.97
CA ALA A 104 -47.20 3.14 -15.03
C ALA A 104 -45.71 3.24 -15.28
N VAL A 105 -45.10 4.41 -15.27
CA VAL A 105 -43.64 4.60 -15.40
C VAL A 105 -42.89 4.02 -14.20
N ILE A 106 -43.36 4.27 -12.97
CA ILE A 106 -42.75 3.71 -11.76
C ILE A 106 -42.82 2.20 -11.78
N GLU A 107 -43.95 1.61 -12.17
CA GLU A 107 -44.09 0.16 -12.26
C GLU A 107 -43.17 -0.47 -13.33
N ALA A 108 -42.97 0.18 -14.45
CA ALA A 108 -42.07 -0.29 -15.50
C ALA A 108 -40.58 -0.20 -15.10
N VAL A 109 -40.21 0.77 -14.27
CA VAL A 109 -38.81 1.06 -13.91
C VAL A 109 -38.37 0.33 -12.63
N LYS A 110 -39.30 -0.05 -11.71
CA LYS A 110 -38.91 -0.61 -10.40
C LYS A 110 -38.08 -1.89 -10.47
N VAL A 111 -38.39 -2.83 -11.38
CA VAL A 111 -37.62 -4.08 -11.51
C VAL A 111 -36.22 -3.82 -12.11
N PRO A 112 -36.08 -3.11 -13.24
CA PRO A 112 -34.75 -2.71 -13.73
C PRO A 112 -33.94 -1.91 -12.72
N ALA A 113 -34.56 -1.00 -11.98
CA ALA A 113 -33.90 -0.21 -10.95
C ALA A 113 -33.39 -1.10 -9.79
N ALA A 114 -34.20 -2.03 -9.32
CA ALA A 114 -33.79 -2.98 -8.27
C ALA A 114 -32.60 -3.85 -8.72
N ILE A 115 -32.61 -4.34 -9.96
CA ILE A 115 -31.50 -5.11 -10.54
C ILE A 115 -30.24 -4.22 -10.62
N ALA A 116 -30.37 -2.98 -11.08
CA ALA A 116 -29.26 -2.04 -11.17
C ALA A 116 -28.65 -1.72 -9.79
N ILE A 117 -29.50 -1.55 -8.76
CA ILE A 117 -29.05 -1.33 -7.38
C ILE A 117 -28.29 -2.54 -6.85
N ILE A 118 -28.79 -3.77 -7.05
CA ILE A 118 -28.09 -4.99 -6.65
C ILE A 118 -26.72 -5.08 -7.34
N GLY A 119 -26.67 -4.82 -8.64
CA GLY A 119 -25.42 -4.78 -9.39
C GLY A 119 -24.46 -3.72 -8.84
N LEU A 120 -24.96 -2.50 -8.57
CA LEU A 120 -24.14 -1.40 -8.06
C LEU A 120 -23.60 -1.71 -6.66
N VAL A 121 -24.38 -2.28 -5.77
CA VAL A 121 -23.93 -2.68 -4.43
C VAL A 121 -22.86 -3.77 -4.54
N MET A 122 -23.07 -4.81 -5.36
CA MET A 122 -22.07 -5.86 -5.57
C MET A 122 -20.79 -5.32 -6.23
N GLY A 123 -20.94 -4.42 -7.20
CA GLY A 123 -19.83 -3.74 -7.85
C GLY A 123 -19.01 -2.87 -6.88
N SER A 124 -19.68 -2.15 -6.00
CA SER A 124 -19.02 -1.34 -4.96
C SER A 124 -18.23 -2.22 -3.98
N ILE A 125 -18.79 -3.37 -3.57
CA ILE A 125 -18.09 -4.34 -2.72
C ILE A 125 -16.85 -4.88 -3.44
N GLY A 126 -16.96 -5.20 -4.74
CA GLY A 126 -15.83 -5.66 -5.54
C GLY A 126 -14.73 -4.63 -5.66
N PHE A 127 -15.11 -3.38 -5.94
CA PHE A 127 -14.16 -2.28 -6.03
C PHE A 127 -13.43 -2.04 -4.71
N THR A 128 -14.16 -1.88 -3.62
CA THR A 128 -13.58 -1.62 -2.29
C THR A 128 -12.70 -2.77 -1.82
N THR A 129 -13.06 -4.02 -2.10
CA THR A 129 -12.24 -5.19 -1.76
C THR A 129 -10.95 -5.22 -2.59
N GLY A 130 -11.04 -5.04 -3.91
CA GLY A 130 -9.88 -5.08 -4.81
C GLY A 130 -8.90 -3.95 -4.54
N PHE A 131 -9.40 -2.72 -4.51
CA PHE A 131 -8.61 -1.53 -4.23
C PHE A 131 -8.03 -1.56 -2.81
N GLY A 132 -8.88 -1.82 -1.80
CA GLY A 132 -8.48 -1.84 -0.40
C GLY A 132 -7.44 -2.92 -0.06
N THR A 133 -7.54 -4.11 -0.67
CA THR A 133 -6.55 -5.17 -0.47
C THR A 133 -5.17 -4.74 -0.97
N LEU A 134 -5.08 -4.13 -2.15
CA LEU A 134 -3.81 -3.64 -2.67
C LEU A 134 -3.24 -2.52 -1.82
N ILE A 135 -4.05 -1.55 -1.39
CA ILE A 135 -3.60 -0.50 -0.47
C ILE A 135 -3.11 -1.08 0.86
N ALA A 136 -3.72 -2.15 1.38
CA ALA A 136 -3.31 -2.75 2.64
C ALA A 136 -1.93 -3.46 2.59
N ILE A 137 -1.43 -3.84 1.40
CA ILE A 137 -0.15 -4.57 1.26
C ILE A 137 1.05 -3.75 1.78
N PRO A 138 1.32 -2.50 1.32
CA PRO A 138 2.46 -1.73 1.82
C PRO A 138 2.35 -1.45 3.32
N TYR A 139 1.16 -1.17 3.84
CA TYR A 139 0.94 -0.96 5.28
C TYR A 139 1.28 -2.22 6.09
N SER A 140 0.82 -3.38 5.64
CA SER A 140 1.10 -4.67 6.31
C SER A 140 2.60 -5.01 6.28
N ARG A 141 3.28 -4.77 5.15
CA ARG A 141 4.72 -5.01 5.02
C ARG A 141 5.53 -4.06 5.90
N ALA A 142 5.23 -2.76 5.86
CA ALA A 142 5.88 -1.77 6.72
C ALA A 142 5.72 -2.12 8.20
N SER A 143 4.50 -2.45 8.65
CA SER A 143 4.24 -2.86 10.03
C SER A 143 4.92 -4.18 10.44
N SER A 144 5.12 -5.11 9.50
CA SER A 144 5.88 -6.34 9.79
C SER A 144 7.36 -6.06 9.99
N ARG A 145 7.94 -5.20 9.14
CA ARG A 145 9.33 -4.74 9.28
C ARG A 145 9.55 -3.95 10.56
N GLU A 146 8.63 -3.04 10.89
CA GLU A 146 8.66 -2.29 12.15
C GLU A 146 8.76 -3.22 13.37
N ARG A 147 7.91 -4.25 13.43
CA ARG A 147 7.94 -5.22 14.53
C ARG A 147 9.26 -5.98 14.61
N GLU A 148 9.82 -6.40 13.47
CA GLU A 148 11.10 -7.12 13.42
C GLU A 148 12.25 -6.23 13.87
N ILE A 149 12.29 -4.97 13.42
CA ILE A 149 13.26 -3.97 13.86
C ILE A 149 13.16 -3.78 15.38
N ASN A 150 11.97 -3.51 15.91
CA ASN A 150 11.78 -3.22 17.34
C ASN A 150 12.16 -4.41 18.23
N MET A 151 11.95 -5.64 17.77
CA MET A 151 12.37 -6.83 18.53
C MET A 151 13.89 -6.96 18.67
N LEU A 152 14.65 -6.61 17.63
CA LEU A 152 16.09 -6.82 17.59
C LEU A 152 16.91 -5.56 17.88
N LEU A 153 16.27 -4.40 17.99
CA LEU A 153 16.92 -3.10 18.14
C LEU A 153 17.79 -3.03 19.41
N SER A 154 17.27 -3.47 20.54
CA SER A 154 18.00 -3.44 21.82
C SER A 154 19.30 -4.26 21.78
N ASP A 155 19.23 -5.45 21.18
CA ASP A 155 20.39 -6.32 21.07
C ASP A 155 21.41 -5.76 20.06
N SER A 156 20.93 -5.15 18.97
CA SER A 156 21.75 -4.50 17.96
C SER A 156 22.49 -3.27 18.51
N ILE A 157 21.83 -2.45 19.35
CA ILE A 157 22.45 -1.32 20.04
C ILE A 157 23.55 -1.81 20.99
N SER A 158 23.29 -2.89 21.72
CA SER A 158 24.27 -3.50 22.62
C SER A 158 25.50 -4.01 21.85
N PHE A 159 25.30 -4.59 20.68
CA PHE A 159 26.37 -5.04 19.79
C PHE A 159 27.19 -3.83 19.29
N MET A 160 26.55 -2.78 18.80
CA MET A 160 27.26 -1.56 18.35
C MET A 160 28.04 -0.90 19.48
N TYR A 161 27.48 -0.88 20.70
CA TYR A 161 28.17 -0.38 21.86
C TYR A 161 29.45 -1.20 22.17
N ALA A 162 29.36 -2.53 22.11
CA ALA A 162 30.51 -3.42 22.29
C ALA A 162 31.62 -3.15 21.25
N LEU A 163 31.25 -2.92 19.99
CA LEU A 163 32.20 -2.54 18.94
C LEU A 163 32.86 -1.18 19.20
N SER A 164 32.11 -0.21 19.70
CA SER A 164 32.62 1.13 20.08
C SER A 164 33.64 1.02 21.22
N VAL A 165 33.35 0.22 22.25
CA VAL A 165 34.31 -0.07 23.35
C VAL A 165 35.53 -0.81 22.81
N GLY A 166 35.37 -1.63 21.79
CA GLY A 166 36.45 -2.33 21.06
C GLY A 166 37.37 -1.41 20.25
N GLY A 167 37.04 -0.11 20.17
CA GLY A 167 37.87 0.90 19.51
C GLY A 167 37.61 1.08 18.01
N LEU A 168 36.53 0.50 17.46
CA LEU A 168 36.11 0.74 16.09
C LEU A 168 35.60 2.16 15.92
N ASN A 169 35.94 2.77 14.78
CA ASN A 169 35.36 4.06 14.42
C ASN A 169 33.90 3.91 13.97
N GLN A 170 33.20 5.03 13.84
CA GLN A 170 31.76 5.05 13.60
C GLN A 170 31.36 4.37 12.28
N LEU A 171 32.13 4.59 11.21
CA LEU A 171 31.88 3.98 9.92
C LEU A 171 32.09 2.47 9.98
N GLU A 172 33.13 2.01 10.65
CA GLU A 172 33.40 0.57 10.87
C GLU A 172 32.28 -0.12 11.68
N ILE A 173 31.69 0.60 12.64
CA ILE A 173 30.54 0.09 13.40
C ILE A 173 29.31 -0.06 12.49
N LEU A 174 29.00 0.95 11.65
CA LEU A 174 27.91 0.88 10.69
C LEU A 174 28.09 -0.28 9.71
N GLU A 175 29.31 -0.44 9.16
CA GLU A 175 29.62 -1.57 8.26
C GLU A 175 29.54 -2.94 8.96
N ALA A 176 30.00 -3.02 10.20
CA ALA A 176 29.92 -4.27 10.98
C ALA A 176 28.45 -4.65 11.24
N MET A 177 27.63 -3.65 11.57
CA MET A 177 26.18 -3.85 11.74
C MET A 177 25.50 -4.26 10.43
N ALA A 178 25.84 -3.61 9.32
CA ALA A 178 25.33 -3.93 7.99
C ALA A 178 25.64 -5.37 7.55
N ARG A 179 26.80 -5.90 7.96
CA ARG A 179 27.20 -7.30 7.68
C ARG A 179 26.57 -8.35 8.59
N ALA A 180 25.91 -7.95 9.65
CA ALA A 180 25.33 -8.84 10.66
C ALA A 180 23.86 -9.23 10.39
N GLU A 181 23.46 -9.29 9.11
CA GLU A 181 22.07 -9.56 8.69
C GLU A 181 21.53 -10.88 9.23
N ASP A 182 22.35 -11.95 9.24
CA ASP A 182 21.95 -13.27 9.76
C ASP A 182 21.54 -13.24 11.25
N THR A 183 22.00 -12.23 11.99
CA THR A 183 21.75 -12.11 13.44
C THR A 183 20.69 -11.05 13.74
N TYR A 184 20.75 -9.91 13.05
CA TYR A 184 19.93 -8.73 13.36
C TYR A 184 18.89 -8.40 12.27
N GLY A 185 18.71 -9.27 11.26
CA GLY A 185 17.61 -9.20 10.29
C GLY A 185 17.39 -7.82 9.68
N GLU A 186 16.17 -7.30 9.83
CA GLU A 186 15.78 -6.00 9.28
C GLU A 186 16.59 -4.82 9.85
N VAL A 187 17.05 -4.89 11.11
CA VAL A 187 17.91 -3.83 11.69
C VAL A 187 19.21 -3.74 10.87
N ALA A 188 19.87 -4.86 10.61
CA ALA A 188 21.10 -4.87 9.82
C ALA A 188 20.87 -4.35 8.39
N ARG A 189 19.71 -4.64 7.78
CA ARG A 189 19.33 -4.12 6.47
C ARG A 189 19.12 -2.61 6.45
N GLU A 190 18.65 -2.01 7.55
CA GLU A 190 18.57 -0.55 7.67
C GLU A 190 19.97 0.08 7.64
N PHE A 191 20.93 -0.51 8.36
CA PHE A 191 22.33 -0.07 8.32
C PHE A 191 23.02 -0.36 6.98
N GLN A 192 22.64 -1.45 6.32
CA GLN A 192 23.13 -1.76 4.98
C GLN A 192 22.72 -0.68 3.96
N SER A 193 21.51 -0.12 4.07
CA SER A 193 21.08 1.02 3.23
C SER A 193 21.96 2.25 3.45
N ILE A 194 22.29 2.58 4.71
CA ILE A 194 23.19 3.69 5.05
C ILE A 194 24.57 3.48 4.42
N VAL A 195 25.15 2.28 4.55
CA VAL A 195 26.46 1.96 3.99
C VAL A 195 26.42 2.03 2.46
N GLN A 196 25.37 1.50 1.83
CA GLN A 196 25.21 1.57 0.38
C GLN A 196 25.13 2.99 -0.15
N GLU A 197 24.35 3.87 0.52
CA GLU A 197 24.28 5.30 0.17
C GLU A 197 25.65 5.97 0.22
N THR A 198 26.44 5.62 1.23
CA THR A 198 27.78 6.20 1.41
C THR A 198 28.79 5.67 0.40
N GLU A 199 28.83 4.33 0.19
CA GLU A 199 29.84 3.70 -0.66
C GLU A 199 29.56 3.85 -2.16
N TYR A 200 28.31 3.69 -2.59
CA TYR A 200 27.96 3.68 -4.01
C TYR A 200 27.54 5.05 -4.55
N PHE A 201 26.88 5.87 -3.74
CA PHE A 201 26.40 7.19 -4.17
C PHE A 201 27.28 8.34 -3.68
N GLY A 202 28.27 8.06 -2.80
CA GLY A 202 29.20 9.07 -2.28
C GLY A 202 28.54 10.07 -1.35
N THR A 203 27.37 9.74 -0.82
CA THR A 203 26.65 10.57 0.14
C THR A 203 27.42 10.62 1.46
N ASP A 204 27.52 11.81 2.09
CA ASP A 204 28.09 11.92 3.44
C ASP A 204 27.28 11.02 4.39
N TYR A 205 27.99 10.22 5.21
CA TYR A 205 27.36 9.25 6.11
C TYR A 205 26.33 9.87 7.07
N ARG A 206 26.49 11.14 7.42
CA ARG A 206 25.53 11.87 8.25
C ARG A 206 24.20 12.10 7.51
N ASN A 207 24.29 12.45 6.23
CA ASN A 207 23.10 12.62 5.39
C ASN A 207 22.41 11.26 5.14
N ALA A 208 23.20 10.19 4.94
CA ALA A 208 22.67 8.85 4.78
C ALA A 208 21.93 8.37 6.04
N ILE A 209 22.49 8.61 7.24
CA ILE A 209 21.84 8.30 8.52
C ILE A 209 20.55 9.13 8.69
N GLN A 210 20.59 10.43 8.36
CA GLN A 210 19.41 11.30 8.45
C GLN A 210 18.31 10.85 7.52
N GLN A 211 18.64 10.47 6.30
CA GLN A 211 17.70 9.92 5.34
C GLN A 211 17.06 8.62 5.87
N GLN A 212 17.88 7.70 6.36
CA GLN A 212 17.42 6.44 6.90
C GLN A 212 16.53 6.61 8.14
N ALA A 213 16.81 7.63 8.99
CA ALA A 213 15.95 7.96 10.13
C ALA A 213 14.54 8.41 9.71
N ILE A 214 14.40 9.00 8.52
CA ILE A 214 13.09 9.41 7.97
C ILE A 214 12.39 8.24 7.29
N GLU A 215 13.13 7.35 6.62
CA GLU A 215 12.59 6.27 5.79
C GLU A 215 12.26 4.99 6.57
N THR A 216 12.87 4.79 7.75
CA THR A 216 12.62 3.58 8.55
C THR A 216 11.17 3.52 9.04
N PRO A 217 10.54 2.32 9.05
CA PRO A 217 9.20 2.15 9.60
C PRO A 217 9.16 2.16 11.14
N SER A 218 10.31 2.08 11.81
CA SER A 218 10.41 2.03 13.28
C SER A 218 10.72 3.38 13.87
N ASP A 219 9.81 3.92 14.68
CA ASP A 219 10.01 5.16 15.41
C ASP A 219 11.19 5.06 16.40
N ASP A 220 11.37 3.89 17.04
CA ASP A 220 12.46 3.65 17.97
C ASP A 220 13.84 3.69 17.28
N LEU A 221 13.94 3.09 16.09
CA LEU A 221 15.17 3.15 15.28
C LEU A 221 15.39 4.56 14.72
N SER A 222 14.33 5.25 14.27
CA SER A 222 14.41 6.64 13.81
C SER A 222 14.97 7.54 14.90
N GLN A 223 14.47 7.42 16.12
CA GLN A 223 14.96 8.17 17.28
C GLN A 223 16.44 7.83 17.58
N PHE A 224 16.79 6.56 17.58
CA PHE A 224 18.18 6.13 17.80
C PHE A 224 19.14 6.69 16.78
N LEU A 225 18.80 6.67 15.50
CA LEU A 225 19.61 7.23 14.41
C LEU A 225 19.76 8.75 14.55
N THR A 226 18.69 9.45 14.94
CA THR A 226 18.71 10.89 15.19
C THR A 226 19.60 11.26 16.39
N ASP A 227 19.53 10.47 17.47
CA ASP A 227 20.38 10.68 18.65
C ASP A 227 21.85 10.40 18.31
N MET A 228 22.13 9.38 17.53
CA MET A 228 23.47 9.08 17.02
C MET A 228 24.03 10.25 16.21
N LEU A 229 23.25 10.86 15.31
CA LEU A 229 23.63 12.06 14.55
C LEU A 229 23.96 13.22 15.48
N SER A 230 23.19 13.44 16.52
CA SER A 230 23.41 14.51 17.49
C SER A 230 24.77 14.36 18.20
N ILE A 231 25.13 13.13 18.58
CA ILE A 231 26.43 12.81 19.20
C ILE A 231 27.58 13.08 18.22
N VAL A 232 27.44 12.64 16.98
CA VAL A 232 28.43 12.86 15.92
C VAL A 232 28.68 14.33 15.67
N ASN A 233 27.61 15.10 15.60
CA ASN A 233 27.70 16.56 15.35
C ASN A 233 28.28 17.31 16.54
N SER A 234 28.06 16.85 17.78
CA SER A 234 28.61 17.47 18.99
C SER A 234 30.05 17.03 19.31
N GLY A 235 30.42 15.79 18.99
CA GLY A 235 31.76 15.24 19.25
C GLY A 235 32.83 15.64 18.23
N GLY A 236 32.42 16.16 17.07
CA GLY A 236 33.35 16.68 16.06
C GLY A 236 34.04 18.01 16.42
N ASN A 237 33.82 18.53 17.62
CA ASN A 237 34.35 19.84 18.06
C ASN A 237 35.14 19.74 19.37
N MET A 238 35.85 18.62 19.61
CA MET A 238 36.87 18.52 20.65
C MET A 238 38.26 18.31 20.05
#